data_b98142d11d20c5550545b748f584c9bb
#
_entry.id   b98142d11d20c5550545b748f584c9bb
#
_cell.length_a   1.000
_cell.length_b   1.000
_cell.length_c   1.000
_cell.angle_alpha   90.00
_cell.angle_beta   90.00
_cell.angle_gamma   90.00
#
_symmetry.space_group_name_H-M   'P 1'
#
loop_
_entity.id
_entity.type
_entity.pdbx_description
1 polymer ?
#
loop_
_entity_poly.entity_id
_entity_poly.type
_entity_poly.pdbx_seq_one_letter_code
_entity_poly.pdbx_strand_id
1 'polypeptide(L)'
;LVSSRGLGDVYKRQQLGLDSDDPLSKGEVGKVGVAIDSIHDMRKLFEDIEMSSISTSMTINAPATTLLALYISVAEEKGISSSNLTGTVQNDILKEYISRGLYIFPPGPSIRLTTDLISWCASNAPKWNTISISGYHMREAGCTAVQEIAMTLSNAIYYVREAINKGMDVDDFAPRISFFFACHNNFLEEVSKFRAARQLWYEMVEDEFSPSNPKSSQLRFHTQTSGVTLTAQQPMNNAIRVSYQALASVFGGTQSLHTNSFDEALGLPTEESARIALRTQQIIAEETGIREHADPLGGSIVIETMTDSLIEDSRNMINEIESLGGAMECVK
;
A
#
# COMPACT_ATOMS: atom_id res chain seq x y z
N LEU A 1 -1.86 21.15 9.19
CA LEU A 1 -1.22 19.83 9.15
C LEU A 1 -2.21 18.82 9.76
N VAL A 2 -3.11 18.31 8.94
CA VAL A 2 -3.82 17.09 9.31
C VAL A 2 -2.73 16.02 9.32
N SER A 3 -2.39 15.54 10.52
CA SER A 3 -1.41 14.50 10.67
C SER A 3 -1.80 13.32 9.79
N SER A 4 -0.82 12.65 9.21
CA SER A 4 -0.91 11.48 8.35
C SER A 4 -1.51 10.23 9.04
N ARG A 5 -2.49 10.40 9.91
CA ARG A 5 -3.24 9.30 10.49
C ARG A 5 -4.31 8.89 9.51
N GLY A 6 -4.25 7.65 9.05
CA GLY A 6 -5.20 7.11 8.10
C GLY A 6 -6.65 7.30 8.57
N LEU A 7 -7.55 7.57 7.63
CA LEU A 7 -8.99 7.50 7.85
C LEU A 7 -9.39 6.04 8.06
N GLY A 8 -10.10 5.81 9.13
CA GLY A 8 -10.53 4.49 9.54
C GLY A 8 -9.71 3.97 10.72
N ASP A 9 -10.37 3.26 11.58
CA ASP A 9 -9.73 2.53 12.66
C ASP A 9 -8.99 1.34 12.05
N VAL A 10 -7.68 1.53 11.83
CA VAL A 10 -6.85 0.68 10.98
C VAL A 10 -6.65 -0.71 11.56
N TYR A 11 -6.96 -0.91 12.84
CA TYR A 11 -6.69 -2.17 13.52
C TYR A 11 -7.97 -2.87 13.95
N LYS A 12 -8.29 -3.97 13.38
CA LYS A 12 -9.26 -4.99 13.76
C LYS A 12 -10.73 -4.61 13.60
N ARG A 13 -11.25 -3.55 14.24
CA ARG A 13 -12.69 -3.30 14.35
C ARG A 13 -13.36 -3.07 12.98
N GLN A 14 -13.05 -1.99 12.28
CA GLN A 14 -13.65 -1.69 10.97
C GLN A 14 -13.24 -2.68 9.88
N GLN A 15 -12.00 -3.19 9.92
CA GLN A 15 -11.55 -4.22 8.99
C GLN A 15 -12.34 -5.53 9.13
N LEU A 16 -12.91 -5.79 10.30
CA LEU A 16 -13.82 -6.92 10.59
C LEU A 16 -15.31 -6.58 10.41
N GLY A 17 -15.61 -5.33 10.04
CA GLY A 17 -17.00 -4.86 9.88
C GLY A 17 -17.76 -4.67 11.19
N LEU A 18 -17.05 -4.40 12.29
CA LEU A 18 -17.65 -4.17 13.59
C LEU A 18 -17.94 -2.68 13.80
N ASP A 19 -19.11 -2.34 14.31
CA ASP A 19 -19.47 -0.98 14.71
C ASP A 19 -18.83 -0.58 16.06
N SER A 20 -18.84 0.70 16.37
CA SER A 20 -18.20 1.24 17.59
C SER A 20 -18.86 0.74 18.89
N ASP A 21 -20.13 0.38 18.85
CA ASP A 21 -20.90 -0.13 19.97
C ASP A 21 -20.87 -1.66 20.11
N ASP A 22 -20.23 -2.36 19.17
CA ASP A 22 -20.04 -3.80 19.29
C ASP A 22 -19.21 -4.13 20.53
N PRO A 23 -19.61 -5.13 21.35
CA PRO A 23 -18.85 -5.53 22.53
C PRO A 23 -17.37 -5.87 22.25
N LEU A 24 -17.05 -6.41 21.05
CA LEU A 24 -15.69 -6.73 20.62
C LEU A 24 -14.87 -5.48 20.28
N SER A 25 -15.53 -4.34 20.06
CA SER A 25 -14.87 -3.05 19.78
C SER A 25 -14.45 -2.30 21.04
N LYS A 26 -14.86 -2.81 22.21
CA LYS A 26 -14.60 -2.13 23.48
C LYS A 26 -13.10 -1.95 23.74
N GLY A 27 -12.70 -0.70 23.89
CA GLY A 27 -11.31 -0.31 24.14
C GLY A 27 -10.45 -0.14 22.90
N GLU A 28 -10.98 -0.36 21.69
CA GLU A 28 -10.28 -0.16 20.40
C GLU A 28 -10.73 1.12 19.67
N VAL A 29 -11.93 1.62 19.98
CA VAL A 29 -12.52 2.78 19.30
C VAL A 29 -11.66 4.03 19.49
N GLY A 30 -11.27 4.66 18.36
CA GLY A 30 -10.53 5.92 18.37
C GLY A 30 -9.05 5.83 18.79
N LYS A 31 -8.51 4.63 19.04
CA LYS A 31 -7.10 4.47 19.41
C LYS A 31 -6.14 4.64 18.25
N VAL A 32 -6.49 4.07 17.10
CA VAL A 32 -5.61 4.02 15.91
C VAL A 32 -6.39 4.47 14.68
N GLY A 33 -6.81 5.72 14.66
CA GLY A 33 -7.57 6.28 13.56
C GLY A 33 -8.93 6.82 14.02
N VAL A 34 -9.77 7.19 13.07
CA VAL A 34 -11.09 7.79 13.31
C VAL A 34 -12.16 6.72 13.10
N ALA A 35 -13.03 6.55 14.09
CA ALA A 35 -14.16 5.64 13.98
C ALA A 35 -15.25 6.26 13.08
N ILE A 36 -15.54 5.60 11.95
CA ILE A 36 -16.57 5.99 10.99
C ILE A 36 -17.57 4.85 10.88
N ASP A 37 -18.69 4.94 11.57
CA ASP A 37 -19.74 3.93 11.53
C ASP A 37 -20.88 4.34 10.60
N SER A 38 -20.99 5.63 10.31
CA SER A 38 -22.10 6.19 9.54
C SER A 38 -21.68 7.38 8.68
N ILE A 39 -22.60 7.82 7.81
CA ILE A 39 -22.42 9.04 7.03
C ILE A 39 -22.35 10.30 7.94
N HIS A 40 -22.94 10.25 9.13
CA HIS A 40 -22.87 11.37 10.08
C HIS A 40 -21.45 11.57 10.59
N ASP A 41 -20.72 10.49 10.87
CA ASP A 41 -19.33 10.56 11.29
C ASP A 41 -18.44 11.08 10.16
N MET A 42 -18.70 10.63 8.94
CA MET A 42 -17.98 11.11 7.76
C MET A 42 -18.25 12.61 7.51
N ARG A 43 -19.49 13.08 7.65
CA ARG A 43 -19.83 14.51 7.56
C ARG A 43 -19.07 15.33 8.60
N LYS A 44 -19.08 14.87 9.87
CA LYS A 44 -18.39 15.53 10.97
C LYS A 44 -16.88 15.59 10.76
N LEU A 45 -16.28 14.52 10.24
CA LEU A 45 -14.86 14.47 9.96
C LEU A 45 -14.43 15.50 8.90
N PHE A 46 -15.27 15.72 7.89
CA PHE A 46 -14.98 16.64 6.78
C PHE A 46 -15.73 17.97 6.86
N GLU A 47 -16.32 18.33 8.01
CA GLU A 47 -17.17 19.52 8.18
C GLU A 47 -16.47 20.79 7.68
N ASP A 48 -15.25 21.05 8.16
CA ASP A 48 -14.46 22.24 7.82
C ASP A 48 -13.35 21.98 6.80
N ILE A 49 -13.41 20.85 6.09
CA ILE A 49 -12.37 20.47 5.13
C ILE A 49 -12.91 20.62 3.70
N GLU A 50 -12.18 21.38 2.88
CA GLU A 50 -12.42 21.45 1.44
C GLU A 50 -11.89 20.19 0.75
N MET A 51 -12.80 19.24 0.50
CA MET A 51 -12.43 17.89 0.03
C MET A 51 -11.83 17.89 -1.39
N SER A 52 -12.11 18.89 -2.21
CA SER A 52 -11.53 19.01 -3.56
C SER A 52 -10.07 19.49 -3.55
N SER A 53 -9.60 20.07 -2.45
CA SER A 53 -8.25 20.62 -2.30
C SER A 53 -7.25 19.66 -1.63
N ILE A 54 -7.72 18.49 -1.19
CA ILE A 54 -6.89 17.49 -0.49
C ILE A 54 -6.83 16.17 -1.26
N SER A 55 -5.83 15.35 -0.91
CA SER A 55 -5.79 13.93 -1.29
C SER A 55 -6.00 13.09 -0.04
N THR A 56 -7.02 12.24 -0.06
CA THR A 56 -7.41 11.41 1.10
C THR A 56 -6.90 9.99 0.93
N SER A 57 -6.22 9.46 1.94
CA SER A 57 -5.77 8.06 1.96
C SER A 57 -6.49 7.28 3.06
N MET A 58 -7.09 6.15 2.68
CA MET A 58 -7.82 5.26 3.59
C MET A 58 -7.13 3.91 3.62
N THR A 59 -6.55 3.55 4.76
CA THR A 59 -5.91 2.25 4.97
C THR A 59 -6.98 1.20 5.32
N ILE A 60 -7.86 0.93 4.40
CA ILE A 60 -9.03 0.07 4.59
C ILE A 60 -9.16 -0.95 3.46
N ASN A 61 -9.61 -2.16 3.77
CA ASN A 61 -9.68 -3.30 2.85
C ASN A 61 -11.11 -3.83 2.71
N ALA A 62 -11.56 -4.76 3.55
CA ALA A 62 -12.87 -5.38 3.40
C ALA A 62 -14.04 -4.36 3.31
N PRO A 63 -14.14 -3.31 4.14
CA PRO A 63 -15.19 -2.29 4.04
C PRO A 63 -14.81 -1.08 3.13
N ALA A 64 -13.77 -1.18 2.30
CA ALA A 64 -13.29 -0.08 1.46
C ALA A 64 -14.38 0.53 0.58
N THR A 65 -15.22 -0.31 -0.02
CA THR A 65 -16.33 0.12 -0.87
C THR A 65 -17.33 0.97 -0.08
N THR A 66 -17.69 0.56 1.13
CA THR A 66 -18.61 1.30 2.01
C THR A 66 -18.02 2.64 2.44
N LEU A 67 -16.78 2.68 2.90
CA LEU A 67 -16.15 3.93 3.35
C LEU A 67 -15.93 4.91 2.19
N LEU A 68 -15.56 4.42 1.02
CA LEU A 68 -15.45 5.28 -0.17
C LEU A 68 -16.81 5.82 -0.60
N ALA A 69 -17.88 5.03 -0.54
CA ALA A 69 -19.23 5.49 -0.84
C ALA A 69 -19.68 6.58 0.13
N LEU A 70 -19.43 6.43 1.45
CA LEU A 70 -19.71 7.47 2.44
C LEU A 70 -18.93 8.76 2.16
N TYR A 71 -17.65 8.65 1.81
CA TYR A 71 -16.80 9.79 1.47
C TYR A 71 -17.31 10.55 0.25
N ILE A 72 -17.65 9.82 -0.83
CA ILE A 72 -18.19 10.40 -2.06
C ILE A 72 -19.55 11.07 -1.80
N SER A 73 -20.43 10.41 -1.05
CA SER A 73 -21.74 10.98 -0.72
C SER A 73 -21.62 12.32 0.02
N VAL A 74 -20.69 12.43 0.97
CA VAL A 74 -20.43 13.70 1.68
C VAL A 74 -19.85 14.76 0.75
N ALA A 75 -19.00 14.39 -0.20
CA ALA A 75 -18.48 15.31 -1.20
C ALA A 75 -19.59 15.82 -2.14
N GLU A 76 -20.47 14.94 -2.60
CA GLU A 76 -21.63 15.30 -3.42
C GLU A 76 -22.61 16.21 -2.69
N GLU A 77 -22.88 15.98 -1.40
CA GLU A 77 -23.66 16.88 -0.54
C GLU A 77 -23.06 18.30 -0.46
N LYS A 78 -21.73 18.41 -0.56
CA LYS A 78 -21.01 19.68 -0.62
C LYS A 78 -20.92 20.26 -2.06
N GLY A 79 -21.56 19.62 -3.04
CA GLY A 79 -21.52 20.05 -4.46
C GLY A 79 -20.22 19.71 -5.17
N ILE A 80 -19.40 18.80 -4.65
CA ILE A 80 -18.13 18.38 -5.23
C ILE A 80 -18.35 17.09 -6.03
N SER A 81 -18.08 17.12 -7.33
CA SER A 81 -18.16 15.92 -8.19
C SER A 81 -17.10 14.89 -7.78
N SER A 82 -17.47 13.61 -7.78
CA SER A 82 -16.56 12.49 -7.57
C SER A 82 -15.34 12.51 -8.50
N SER A 83 -15.51 13.01 -9.72
CA SER A 83 -14.42 13.18 -10.71
C SER A 83 -13.33 14.17 -10.29
N ASN A 84 -13.59 15.04 -9.31
CA ASN A 84 -12.62 15.98 -8.77
C ASN A 84 -11.89 15.47 -7.52
N LEU A 85 -12.38 14.38 -6.93
CA LEU A 85 -11.79 13.81 -5.74
C LEU A 85 -10.49 13.09 -6.09
N THR A 86 -9.48 13.27 -5.23
CA THR A 86 -8.20 12.58 -5.31
C THR A 86 -7.95 11.80 -4.01
N GLY A 87 -7.40 10.62 -4.15
CA GLY A 87 -7.11 9.81 -2.97
C GLY A 87 -6.74 8.38 -3.30
N THR A 88 -6.68 7.57 -2.26
CA THR A 88 -6.33 6.14 -2.34
C THR A 88 -7.11 5.36 -1.30
N VAL A 89 -7.65 4.22 -1.68
CA VAL A 89 -8.04 3.14 -0.76
C VAL A 89 -7.07 1.97 -0.91
N GLN A 90 -6.79 1.27 0.19
CA GLN A 90 -5.90 0.11 0.11
C GLN A 90 -6.56 -1.03 -0.65
N ASN A 91 -7.77 -1.46 -0.27
CA ASN A 91 -8.64 -2.37 -1.01
C ASN A 91 -7.96 -3.67 -1.50
N ASP A 92 -6.88 -4.08 -0.82
CA ASP A 92 -6.15 -5.31 -1.10
C ASP A 92 -6.59 -6.41 -0.14
N ILE A 93 -7.55 -7.22 -0.56
CA ILE A 93 -8.11 -8.24 0.32
C ILE A 93 -7.28 -9.53 0.35
N LEU A 94 -6.56 -9.87 -0.72
CA LEU A 94 -5.77 -11.10 -0.75
C LEU A 94 -4.69 -11.10 0.34
N LYS A 95 -4.00 -9.98 0.56
CA LYS A 95 -3.01 -9.89 1.63
C LYS A 95 -3.63 -10.03 3.03
N GLU A 96 -4.90 -9.71 3.21
CA GLU A 96 -5.58 -9.90 4.50
C GLU A 96 -5.73 -11.39 4.82
N TYR A 97 -6.04 -12.22 3.83
CA TYR A 97 -6.08 -13.68 4.02
C TYR A 97 -4.68 -14.27 4.26
N ILE A 98 -3.65 -13.75 3.54
CA ILE A 98 -2.30 -14.28 3.61
C ILE A 98 -1.62 -13.95 4.95
N SER A 99 -1.74 -12.71 5.44
CA SER A 99 -0.87 -12.21 6.52
C SER A 99 -1.57 -11.60 7.73
N ARG A 100 -2.85 -11.19 7.64
CA ARG A 100 -3.50 -10.43 8.72
C ARG A 100 -4.73 -11.09 9.33
N GLY A 101 -5.46 -11.91 8.56
CA GLY A 101 -6.69 -12.54 9.01
C GLY A 101 -7.85 -11.57 9.27
N LEU A 102 -7.82 -10.37 8.66
CA LEU A 102 -8.81 -9.32 8.86
C LEU A 102 -9.72 -9.18 7.63
N TYR A 103 -10.76 -9.99 7.55
CA TYR A 103 -11.72 -10.00 6.45
C TYR A 103 -13.15 -10.17 6.98
N ILE A 104 -14.12 -9.72 6.19
CA ILE A 104 -15.56 -9.81 6.51
C ILE A 104 -16.21 -10.95 5.72
N PHE A 105 -15.87 -11.05 4.43
CA PHE A 105 -16.49 -11.97 3.49
C PHE A 105 -15.52 -13.06 3.05
N PRO A 106 -16.01 -14.21 2.52
CA PRO A 106 -15.17 -15.20 1.86
C PRO A 106 -14.42 -14.62 0.65
N PRO A 107 -13.35 -15.27 0.17
CA PRO A 107 -12.49 -14.72 -0.89
C PRO A 107 -13.24 -14.28 -2.16
N GLY A 108 -14.15 -15.11 -2.73
CA GLY A 108 -14.88 -14.77 -3.95
C GLY A 108 -15.70 -13.48 -3.86
N PRO A 109 -16.64 -13.34 -2.90
CA PRO A 109 -17.36 -12.09 -2.66
C PRO A 109 -16.45 -10.89 -2.41
N SER A 110 -15.34 -11.07 -1.71
CA SER A 110 -14.36 -10.02 -1.45
C SER A 110 -13.70 -9.50 -2.72
N ILE A 111 -13.26 -10.39 -3.60
CA ILE A 111 -12.71 -10.04 -4.92
C ILE A 111 -13.74 -9.30 -5.78
N ARG A 112 -15.00 -9.76 -5.74
CA ARG A 112 -16.08 -9.06 -6.46
C ARG A 112 -16.20 -7.60 -5.99
N LEU A 113 -16.24 -7.36 -4.68
CA LEU A 113 -16.31 -6.00 -4.13
C LEU A 113 -15.10 -5.15 -4.52
N THR A 114 -13.90 -5.72 -4.45
CA THR A 114 -12.66 -5.05 -4.87
C THR A 114 -12.73 -4.62 -6.34
N THR A 115 -13.12 -5.52 -7.23
CA THR A 115 -13.18 -5.23 -8.67
C THR A 115 -14.39 -4.37 -9.05
N ASP A 116 -15.52 -4.44 -8.32
CA ASP A 116 -16.63 -3.50 -8.50
C ASP A 116 -16.22 -2.06 -8.18
N LEU A 117 -15.43 -1.87 -7.11
CA LEU A 117 -14.88 -0.56 -6.76
C LEU A 117 -13.93 -0.04 -7.85
N ILE A 118 -13.03 -0.90 -8.38
CA ILE A 118 -12.12 -0.54 -9.47
C ILE A 118 -12.94 -0.08 -10.70
N SER A 119 -13.92 -0.87 -11.10
CA SER A 119 -14.78 -0.58 -12.26
C SER A 119 -15.55 0.73 -12.09
N TRP A 120 -16.18 0.93 -10.94
CA TRP A 120 -16.93 2.15 -10.68
C TRP A 120 -16.05 3.40 -10.71
N CYS A 121 -14.87 3.33 -10.07
CA CYS A 121 -13.95 4.47 -10.01
C CYS A 121 -13.35 4.81 -11.37
N ALA A 122 -13.08 3.84 -12.23
CA ALA A 122 -12.56 4.10 -13.58
C ALA A 122 -13.47 5.07 -14.35
N SER A 123 -14.79 4.94 -14.20
CA SER A 123 -15.77 5.80 -14.87
C SER A 123 -16.14 7.06 -14.10
N ASN A 124 -16.18 7.01 -12.76
CA ASN A 124 -16.82 8.06 -11.95
C ASN A 124 -15.82 8.87 -11.10
N ALA A 125 -14.67 8.28 -10.76
CA ALA A 125 -13.63 8.92 -9.96
C ALA A 125 -12.22 8.65 -10.55
N PRO A 126 -11.93 9.13 -11.79
CA PRO A 126 -10.74 8.73 -12.54
C PRO A 126 -9.41 9.18 -11.93
N LYS A 127 -9.45 10.06 -10.93
CA LYS A 127 -8.26 10.49 -10.18
C LYS A 127 -8.01 9.68 -8.91
N TRP A 128 -8.90 8.73 -8.57
CA TRP A 128 -8.79 7.90 -7.38
C TRP A 128 -7.91 6.67 -7.63
N ASN A 129 -6.97 6.39 -6.72
CA ASN A 129 -6.22 5.14 -6.73
C ASN A 129 -7.07 4.07 -6.03
N THR A 130 -7.52 3.11 -6.79
CA THR A 130 -8.57 2.16 -6.40
C THR A 130 -8.07 0.98 -5.60
N ILE A 131 -6.74 0.74 -5.65
CA ILE A 131 -6.09 -0.34 -4.94
C ILE A 131 -4.63 0.03 -4.64
N SER A 132 -4.14 -0.40 -3.49
CA SER A 132 -2.73 -0.37 -3.11
C SER A 132 -2.30 -1.77 -2.69
N ILE A 133 -1.69 -2.51 -3.60
CA ILE A 133 -1.37 -3.93 -3.44
C ILE A 133 -0.14 -4.06 -2.56
N SER A 134 -0.29 -4.78 -1.44
CA SER A 134 0.63 -4.68 -0.31
C SER A 134 1.49 -5.92 -0.11
N GLY A 135 2.78 -5.78 -0.38
CA GLY A 135 3.84 -6.69 0.11
C GLY A 135 4.21 -6.40 1.58
N TYR A 136 4.09 -5.15 2.01
CA TYR A 136 4.47 -4.70 3.36
C TYR A 136 4.01 -5.64 4.48
N HIS A 137 2.72 -5.97 4.52
CA HIS A 137 2.17 -6.78 5.61
C HIS A 137 2.70 -8.21 5.61
N MET A 138 2.96 -8.77 4.43
CA MET A 138 3.58 -10.09 4.28
C MET A 138 5.04 -10.04 4.75
N ARG A 139 5.76 -8.98 4.44
CA ARG A 139 7.13 -8.76 4.91
C ARG A 139 7.21 -8.61 6.43
N GLU A 140 6.29 -7.85 7.03
CA GLU A 140 6.15 -7.70 8.47
C GLU A 140 5.77 -9.03 9.17
N ALA A 141 5.09 -9.93 8.47
CA ALA A 141 4.80 -11.29 8.93
C ALA A 141 5.99 -12.25 8.78
N GLY A 142 7.11 -11.82 8.19
CA GLY A 142 8.37 -12.56 8.16
C GLY A 142 8.76 -13.16 6.81
N CYS A 143 8.10 -12.82 5.71
CA CYS A 143 8.51 -13.29 4.40
C CYS A 143 9.85 -12.67 3.95
N THR A 144 10.55 -13.35 3.03
CA THR A 144 11.79 -12.88 2.42
C THR A 144 11.50 -11.79 1.36
N ALA A 145 12.55 -11.12 0.86
CA ALA A 145 12.42 -10.16 -0.24
C ALA A 145 11.84 -10.81 -1.50
N VAL A 146 12.27 -12.02 -1.85
CA VAL A 146 11.75 -12.81 -2.97
C VAL A 146 10.26 -13.11 -2.78
N GLN A 147 9.87 -13.57 -1.60
CA GLN A 147 8.47 -13.87 -1.27
C GLN A 147 7.59 -12.62 -1.30
N GLU A 148 8.09 -11.49 -0.81
CA GLU A 148 7.39 -10.21 -0.86
C GLU A 148 7.09 -9.81 -2.31
N ILE A 149 8.09 -9.85 -3.20
CA ILE A 149 7.90 -9.55 -4.63
C ILE A 149 6.90 -10.52 -5.25
N ALA A 150 7.18 -11.83 -5.13
CA ALA A 150 6.41 -12.86 -5.84
C ALA A 150 4.93 -12.85 -5.45
N MET A 151 4.62 -12.87 -4.16
CA MET A 151 3.23 -12.89 -3.69
C MET A 151 2.51 -11.57 -4.03
N THR A 152 3.20 -10.42 -3.92
CA THR A 152 2.60 -9.13 -4.26
C THR A 152 2.25 -9.04 -5.74
N LEU A 153 3.16 -9.44 -6.62
CA LEU A 153 2.93 -9.39 -8.06
C LEU A 153 1.90 -10.45 -8.52
N SER A 154 1.90 -11.65 -7.93
CA SER A 154 0.87 -12.65 -8.19
C SER A 154 -0.54 -12.16 -7.79
N ASN A 155 -0.67 -11.51 -6.63
CA ASN A 155 -1.91 -10.87 -6.22
C ASN A 155 -2.33 -9.78 -7.22
N ALA A 156 -1.37 -8.97 -7.67
CA ALA A 156 -1.62 -7.88 -8.62
C ALA A 156 -2.16 -8.39 -9.96
N ILE A 157 -1.50 -9.38 -10.55
CA ILE A 157 -1.94 -9.99 -11.80
C ILE A 157 -3.34 -10.60 -11.66
N TYR A 158 -3.61 -11.25 -10.52
CA TYR A 158 -4.94 -11.78 -10.25
C TYR A 158 -6.02 -10.69 -10.26
N TYR A 159 -5.78 -9.54 -9.60
CA TYR A 159 -6.72 -8.42 -9.62
C TYR A 159 -6.92 -7.84 -11.04
N VAL A 160 -5.84 -7.73 -11.82
CA VAL A 160 -5.92 -7.25 -13.22
C VAL A 160 -6.77 -8.21 -14.06
N ARG A 161 -6.50 -9.53 -13.98
CA ARG A 161 -7.31 -10.56 -14.67
C ARG A 161 -8.79 -10.46 -14.33
N GLU A 162 -9.12 -10.31 -13.05
CA GLU A 162 -10.50 -10.20 -12.59
C GLU A 162 -11.21 -8.92 -13.06
N ALA A 163 -10.49 -7.81 -13.16
CA ALA A 163 -11.03 -6.58 -13.73
C ALA A 163 -11.27 -6.71 -15.25
N ILE A 164 -10.35 -7.34 -15.98
CA ILE A 164 -10.50 -7.63 -17.42
C ILE A 164 -11.67 -8.61 -17.65
N ASN A 165 -11.81 -9.64 -16.81
CA ASN A 165 -12.93 -10.59 -16.88
C ASN A 165 -14.31 -9.92 -16.71
N LYS A 166 -14.36 -8.76 -16.06
CA LYS A 166 -15.55 -7.89 -15.98
C LYS A 166 -15.77 -7.00 -17.21
N GLY A 167 -14.92 -7.11 -18.22
CA GLY A 167 -15.03 -6.35 -19.47
C GLY A 167 -14.34 -5.00 -19.46
N MET A 168 -13.44 -4.75 -18.51
CA MET A 168 -12.64 -3.52 -18.49
C MET A 168 -11.43 -3.64 -19.42
N ASP A 169 -11.07 -2.53 -20.07
CA ASP A 169 -9.78 -2.40 -20.72
C ASP A 169 -8.69 -2.15 -19.65
N VAL A 170 -7.53 -2.77 -19.83
CA VAL A 170 -6.40 -2.64 -18.88
C VAL A 170 -5.96 -1.18 -18.76
N ASP A 171 -6.02 -0.41 -19.83
CA ASP A 171 -5.60 0.99 -19.87
C ASP A 171 -6.54 1.94 -19.11
N ASP A 172 -7.77 1.51 -18.82
CA ASP A 172 -8.74 2.31 -18.07
C ASP A 172 -8.45 2.33 -16.55
N PHE A 173 -7.81 1.29 -16.02
CA PHE A 173 -7.63 1.17 -14.56
C PHE A 173 -6.18 0.91 -14.12
N ALA A 174 -5.36 0.19 -14.90
CA ALA A 174 -4.00 -0.18 -14.49
C ALA A 174 -3.10 1.03 -14.17
N PRO A 175 -3.21 2.19 -14.86
CA PRO A 175 -2.47 3.40 -14.47
C PRO A 175 -2.76 3.90 -13.06
N ARG A 176 -3.84 3.43 -12.42
CA ARG A 176 -4.25 3.79 -11.05
C ARG A 176 -3.92 2.73 -10.02
N ILE A 177 -3.41 1.58 -10.42
CA ILE A 177 -2.87 0.60 -9.48
C ILE A 177 -1.63 1.20 -8.81
N SER A 178 -1.56 1.03 -7.50
CA SER A 178 -0.39 1.35 -6.70
C SER A 178 0.03 0.15 -5.87
N PHE A 179 1.29 0.18 -5.41
CA PHE A 179 1.85 -0.89 -4.61
C PHE A 179 2.34 -0.36 -3.26
N PHE A 180 2.53 -1.25 -2.32
CA PHE A 180 3.02 -0.92 -1.00
C PHE A 180 4.02 -1.98 -0.54
N PHE A 181 5.28 -1.60 -0.43
CA PHE A 181 6.37 -2.48 0.00
C PHE A 181 6.95 -2.07 1.35
N ALA A 182 7.53 -3.06 2.06
CA ALA A 182 8.38 -2.79 3.20
C ALA A 182 9.78 -2.38 2.75
N CYS A 183 10.55 -1.76 3.65
CA CYS A 183 11.99 -1.64 3.50
C CYS A 183 12.68 -2.13 4.76
N HIS A 184 13.41 -3.23 4.65
CA HIS A 184 14.11 -3.91 5.73
C HIS A 184 15.55 -3.38 5.91
N ASN A 185 16.34 -3.99 6.81
CA ASN A 185 17.68 -3.52 7.16
C ASN A 185 18.78 -3.89 6.14
N ASN A 186 18.54 -4.88 5.26
CA ASN A 186 19.56 -5.30 4.28
C ASN A 186 19.60 -4.32 3.12
N PHE A 187 20.37 -3.25 3.27
CA PHE A 187 20.39 -2.06 2.42
C PHE A 187 20.46 -2.39 0.91
N LEU A 188 21.46 -3.17 0.50
CA LEU A 188 21.66 -3.47 -0.93
C LEU A 188 20.56 -4.37 -1.50
N GLU A 189 20.08 -5.34 -0.72
CA GLU A 189 18.96 -6.21 -1.10
C GLU A 189 17.68 -5.39 -1.29
N GLU A 190 17.38 -4.46 -0.39
CA GLU A 190 16.17 -3.64 -0.49
C GLU A 190 16.20 -2.70 -1.70
N VAL A 191 17.33 -2.08 -2.01
CA VAL A 191 17.51 -1.30 -3.25
C VAL A 191 17.26 -2.18 -4.47
N SER A 192 17.89 -3.36 -4.53
CA SER A 192 17.75 -4.31 -5.63
C SER A 192 16.33 -4.88 -5.74
N LYS A 193 15.66 -5.10 -4.60
CA LYS A 193 14.26 -5.56 -4.53
C LYS A 193 13.31 -4.62 -5.25
N PHE A 194 13.41 -3.32 -5.02
CA PHE A 194 12.55 -2.35 -5.69
C PHE A 194 12.81 -2.26 -7.20
N ARG A 195 14.06 -2.44 -7.62
CA ARG A 195 14.45 -2.51 -9.04
C ARG A 195 13.84 -3.78 -9.68
N ALA A 196 14.02 -4.93 -9.04
CA ALA A 196 13.47 -6.21 -9.48
C ALA A 196 11.95 -6.19 -9.59
N ALA A 197 11.26 -5.64 -8.59
CA ALA A 197 9.81 -5.54 -8.61
C ALA A 197 9.28 -4.70 -9.78
N ARG A 198 9.94 -3.56 -10.11
CA ARG A 198 9.55 -2.73 -11.26
C ARG A 198 9.73 -3.45 -12.60
N GLN A 199 10.85 -4.14 -12.77
CA GLN A 199 11.14 -4.86 -13.99
C GLN A 199 10.18 -6.03 -14.19
N LEU A 200 10.00 -6.86 -13.16
CA LEU A 200 9.07 -8.00 -13.21
C LEU A 200 7.64 -7.56 -13.51
N TRP A 201 7.16 -6.51 -12.84
CA TRP A 201 5.82 -5.99 -13.10
C TRP A 201 5.65 -5.54 -14.55
N TYR A 202 6.62 -4.77 -15.06
CA TYR A 202 6.62 -4.32 -16.45
C TYR A 202 6.53 -5.52 -17.40
N GLU A 203 7.43 -6.50 -17.27
CA GLU A 203 7.47 -7.68 -18.12
C GLU A 203 6.16 -8.49 -18.05
N MET A 204 5.64 -8.74 -16.85
CA MET A 204 4.39 -9.50 -16.67
C MET A 204 3.19 -8.81 -17.32
N VAL A 205 3.08 -7.48 -17.19
CA VAL A 205 1.96 -6.73 -17.76
C VAL A 205 2.06 -6.64 -19.28
N GLU A 206 3.26 -6.40 -19.84
CA GLU A 206 3.47 -6.37 -21.30
C GLU A 206 3.20 -7.73 -21.92
N ASP A 207 3.72 -8.81 -21.32
CA ASP A 207 3.61 -10.16 -21.85
C ASP A 207 2.16 -10.67 -21.86
N GLU A 208 1.40 -10.36 -20.79
CA GLU A 208 0.05 -10.92 -20.65
C GLU A 208 -1.05 -10.03 -21.22
N PHE A 209 -0.93 -8.70 -21.08
CA PHE A 209 -2.03 -7.78 -21.40
C PHE A 209 -1.72 -6.83 -22.56
N SER A 210 -0.45 -6.64 -22.94
CA SER A 210 0.00 -5.79 -24.05
C SER A 210 -0.69 -4.41 -24.07
N PRO A 211 -0.63 -3.61 -22.99
CA PRO A 211 -1.34 -2.34 -22.90
C PRO A 211 -0.85 -1.32 -23.92
N SER A 212 -1.74 -0.45 -24.39
CA SER A 212 -1.37 0.65 -25.28
C SER A 212 -0.81 1.87 -24.54
N ASN A 213 -1.15 2.01 -23.27
CA ASN A 213 -0.71 3.11 -22.41
C ASN A 213 0.52 2.68 -21.58
N PRO A 214 1.71 3.27 -21.80
CA PRO A 214 2.91 2.90 -21.05
C PRO A 214 2.79 3.06 -19.53
N LYS A 215 1.82 3.85 -19.05
CA LYS A 215 1.57 3.99 -17.61
C LYS A 215 0.92 2.76 -16.98
N SER A 216 0.28 1.91 -17.79
CA SER A 216 -0.36 0.68 -17.32
C SER A 216 0.65 -0.36 -16.85
N SER A 217 1.87 -0.36 -17.41
CA SER A 217 2.96 -1.25 -17.04
C SER A 217 3.89 -0.67 -15.96
N GLN A 218 3.62 0.56 -15.48
CA GLN A 218 4.46 1.20 -14.47
C GLN A 218 4.09 0.74 -13.06
N LEU A 219 5.07 0.21 -12.34
CA LEU A 219 4.94 -0.07 -10.91
C LEU A 219 5.20 1.21 -10.11
N ARG A 220 4.11 1.81 -9.57
CA ARG A 220 4.18 2.96 -8.65
C ARG A 220 3.97 2.45 -7.23
N PHE A 221 4.86 2.76 -6.32
CA PHE A 221 4.79 2.21 -4.99
C PHE A 221 5.08 3.21 -3.87
N HIS A 222 4.42 2.97 -2.77
CA HIS A 222 4.73 3.52 -1.46
C HIS A 222 5.66 2.56 -0.73
N THR A 223 6.59 3.08 0.06
CA THR A 223 7.42 2.28 0.96
C THR A 223 7.21 2.71 2.40
N GLN A 224 7.09 1.75 3.29
CA GLN A 224 7.24 1.98 4.72
C GLN A 224 8.46 1.25 5.23
N THR A 225 9.24 1.92 6.07
CA THR A 225 10.34 1.27 6.80
C THR A 225 9.79 0.13 7.68
N SER A 226 10.52 -0.98 7.78
CA SER A 226 10.01 -2.20 8.40
C SER A 226 9.98 -2.11 9.92
N GLY A 227 8.77 -2.20 10.51
CA GLY A 227 8.56 -2.16 11.95
C GLY A 227 9.10 -3.41 12.66
N VAL A 228 9.02 -4.58 12.01
CA VAL A 228 9.50 -5.86 12.59
C VAL A 228 11.00 -5.86 12.87
N THR A 229 11.77 -4.96 12.24
CA THR A 229 13.21 -4.81 12.47
C THR A 229 13.56 -3.98 13.70
N LEU A 230 12.58 -3.28 14.27
CA LEU A 230 12.78 -2.37 15.38
C LEU A 230 12.65 -3.11 16.71
N THR A 231 13.45 -2.71 17.67
CA THR A 231 13.53 -3.38 18.98
C THR A 231 13.03 -2.50 20.10
N ALA A 232 12.39 -3.11 21.10
CA ALA A 232 11.99 -2.42 22.32
C ALA A 232 13.21 -2.03 23.20
N GLN A 233 14.28 -2.82 23.10
CA GLN A 233 15.55 -2.53 23.80
C GLN A 233 16.32 -1.46 23.02
N GLN A 234 16.83 -0.45 23.75
CA GLN A 234 17.58 0.66 23.18
C GLN A 234 16.84 1.35 22.03
N PRO A 235 15.60 1.85 22.26
CA PRO A 235 14.73 2.34 21.19
C PRO A 235 15.34 3.48 20.37
N MET A 236 16.22 4.30 20.94
CA MET A 236 16.91 5.37 20.21
C MET A 236 17.73 4.84 19.01
N ASN A 237 18.26 3.61 19.09
CA ASN A 237 18.98 3.00 17.98
C ASN A 237 18.05 2.69 16.78
N ASN A 238 16.73 2.64 16.99
CA ASN A 238 15.78 2.47 15.92
C ASN A 238 15.74 3.66 14.95
N ALA A 239 16.03 4.88 15.43
CA ALA A 239 16.16 6.04 14.55
C ALA A 239 17.27 5.85 13.49
N ILE A 240 18.37 5.21 13.88
CA ILE A 240 19.45 4.85 12.95
C ILE A 240 19.00 3.79 11.96
N ARG A 241 18.32 2.72 12.42
CA ARG A 241 17.77 1.67 11.53
C ARG A 241 16.83 2.26 10.51
N VAL A 242 15.87 3.08 10.96
CA VAL A 242 14.89 3.76 10.11
C VAL A 242 15.57 4.66 9.08
N SER A 243 16.65 5.36 9.45
CA SER A 243 17.41 6.21 8.53
C SER A 243 18.01 5.41 7.37
N TYR A 244 18.61 4.24 7.65
CA TYR A 244 19.14 3.36 6.59
C TYR A 244 18.04 2.77 5.71
N GLN A 245 16.94 2.36 6.29
CA GLN A 245 15.78 1.85 5.54
C GLN A 245 15.16 2.94 4.65
N ALA A 246 15.00 4.15 5.18
CA ALA A 246 14.53 5.29 4.42
C ALA A 246 15.46 5.62 3.24
N LEU A 247 16.77 5.60 3.48
CA LEU A 247 17.78 5.83 2.44
C LEU A 247 17.75 4.74 1.37
N ALA A 248 17.62 3.46 1.75
CA ALA A 248 17.45 2.36 0.79
C ALA A 248 16.18 2.51 -0.05
N SER A 249 15.08 2.97 0.54
CA SER A 249 13.83 3.24 -0.18
C SER A 249 14.01 4.34 -1.22
N VAL A 250 14.75 5.41 -0.89
CA VAL A 250 15.04 6.52 -1.80
C VAL A 250 15.93 6.04 -2.96
N PHE A 251 17.00 5.30 -2.68
CA PHE A 251 17.85 4.69 -3.72
C PHE A 251 17.09 3.67 -4.57
N GLY A 252 16.12 2.98 -3.98
CA GLY A 252 15.22 2.06 -4.68
C GLY A 252 14.17 2.74 -5.54
N GLY A 253 14.03 4.08 -5.48
CA GLY A 253 13.12 4.85 -6.34
C GLY A 253 11.66 4.83 -5.91
N THR A 254 11.37 4.81 -4.59
CA THR A 254 10.01 4.93 -4.07
C THR A 254 9.36 6.26 -4.43
N GLN A 255 8.05 6.27 -4.73
CA GLN A 255 7.30 7.50 -5.01
C GLN A 255 6.79 8.20 -3.76
N SER A 256 6.58 7.46 -2.68
CA SER A 256 6.25 8.00 -1.37
C SER A 256 6.85 7.14 -0.26
N LEU A 257 7.11 7.73 0.88
CA LEU A 257 7.83 7.09 1.98
C LEU A 257 7.17 7.40 3.31
N HIS A 258 6.98 6.34 4.12
CA HIS A 258 6.69 6.45 5.55
C HIS A 258 7.89 5.95 6.35
N THR A 259 8.31 6.72 7.33
CA THR A 259 9.34 6.35 8.30
C THR A 259 8.70 6.06 9.66
N ASN A 260 8.93 4.87 10.18
CA ASN A 260 8.47 4.50 11.52
C ASN A 260 9.18 5.35 12.58
N SER A 261 8.51 5.61 13.66
CA SER A 261 9.11 6.26 14.84
C SER A 261 10.03 5.29 15.59
N PHE A 262 11.01 5.82 16.31
CA PHE A 262 11.97 4.97 17.04
C PHE A 262 11.32 4.15 18.15
N ASP A 263 10.14 4.55 18.64
CA ASP A 263 9.35 3.89 19.67
C ASP A 263 8.26 2.94 19.13
N GLU A 264 8.26 2.64 17.82
CA GLU A 264 7.29 1.76 17.14
C GLU A 264 7.11 0.41 17.86
N ALA A 265 8.21 -0.17 18.35
CA ALA A 265 8.16 -1.45 19.08
C ALA A 265 7.57 -1.32 20.51
N LEU A 266 7.33 -0.12 20.99
CA LEU A 266 6.80 0.15 22.34
C LEU A 266 5.31 0.52 22.31
N GLY A 267 4.82 1.12 21.21
CA GLY A 267 3.44 1.58 21.10
C GLY A 267 3.24 2.68 20.07
N LEU A 268 2.20 3.48 20.26
CA LEU A 268 1.92 4.63 19.39
C LEU A 268 3.00 5.70 19.57
N PRO A 269 3.39 6.39 18.46
CA PRO A 269 4.44 7.39 18.51
C PRO A 269 4.10 8.56 19.41
N THR A 270 5.10 9.03 20.15
CA THR A 270 5.05 10.33 20.81
C THR A 270 5.20 11.47 19.81
N GLU A 271 4.91 12.71 20.19
CA GLU A 271 5.15 13.87 19.33
C GLU A 271 6.63 14.01 18.95
N GLU A 272 7.53 13.73 19.88
CA GLU A 272 8.97 13.76 19.65
C GLU A 272 9.42 12.70 18.66
N SER A 273 9.01 11.45 18.86
CA SER A 273 9.40 10.34 17.98
C SER A 273 8.83 10.50 16.57
N ALA A 274 7.58 10.97 16.44
CA ALA A 274 6.97 11.29 15.17
C ALA A 274 7.70 12.43 14.43
N ARG A 275 8.15 13.45 15.17
CA ARG A 275 8.94 14.54 14.62
C ARG A 275 10.31 14.05 14.12
N ILE A 276 11.00 13.19 14.85
CA ILE A 276 12.27 12.60 14.41
C ILE A 276 12.08 11.76 13.16
N ALA A 277 11.03 10.95 13.10
CA ALA A 277 10.69 10.16 11.92
C ALA A 277 10.48 11.05 10.68
N LEU A 278 9.73 12.15 10.81
CA LEU A 278 9.55 13.12 9.72
C LEU A 278 10.87 13.80 9.33
N ARG A 279 11.67 14.22 10.32
CA ARG A 279 12.97 14.87 10.07
C ARG A 279 13.96 13.95 9.36
N THR A 280 13.90 12.65 9.60
CA THR A 280 14.71 11.67 8.85
C THR A 280 14.52 11.81 7.35
N GLN A 281 13.27 11.91 6.87
CA GLN A 281 13.00 12.11 5.44
C GLN A 281 13.53 13.47 4.95
N GLN A 282 13.33 14.52 5.73
CA GLN A 282 13.76 15.87 5.36
C GLN A 282 15.30 15.99 5.29
N ILE A 283 16.02 15.37 6.22
CA ILE A 283 17.49 15.31 6.21
C ILE A 283 17.97 14.60 4.93
N ILE A 284 17.39 13.46 4.60
CA ILE A 284 17.73 12.75 3.36
C ILE A 284 17.48 13.64 2.14
N ALA A 285 16.33 14.32 2.09
CA ALA A 285 15.96 15.15 0.95
C ALA A 285 16.80 16.42 0.81
N GLU A 286 17.17 17.09 1.91
CA GLU A 286 17.73 18.44 1.86
C GLU A 286 19.24 18.51 2.14
N GLU A 287 19.82 17.47 2.80
CA GLU A 287 21.22 17.55 3.27
C GLU A 287 22.14 16.55 2.58
N THR A 288 21.61 15.56 1.85
CA THR A 288 22.46 14.49 1.26
C THR A 288 22.79 14.69 -0.21
N GLY A 289 22.14 15.62 -0.91
CA GLY A 289 22.29 15.83 -2.36
C GLY A 289 21.75 14.68 -3.22
N ILE A 290 21.14 13.63 -2.62
CA ILE A 290 20.73 12.41 -3.33
C ILE A 290 19.66 12.68 -4.40
N ARG A 291 18.80 13.66 -4.18
CA ARG A 291 17.72 13.99 -5.13
C ARG A 291 18.21 14.69 -6.41
N GLU A 292 19.48 15.05 -6.45
CA GLU A 292 20.09 15.68 -7.62
C GLU A 292 20.49 14.65 -8.70
N HIS A 293 20.45 13.36 -8.35
CA HIS A 293 20.89 12.26 -9.20
C HIS A 293 19.79 11.24 -9.38
N ALA A 294 19.49 10.90 -10.63
CA ALA A 294 18.62 9.77 -10.95
C ALA A 294 19.43 8.47 -10.90
N ASP A 295 18.90 7.46 -10.22
CA ASP A 295 19.47 6.11 -10.11
C ASP A 295 20.99 6.09 -9.83
N PRO A 296 21.45 6.67 -8.72
CA PRO A 296 22.89 6.86 -8.47
C PRO A 296 23.64 5.53 -8.24
N LEU A 297 22.95 4.41 -8.03
CA LEU A 297 23.53 3.08 -7.89
C LEU A 297 23.44 2.24 -9.18
N GLY A 298 22.84 2.77 -10.24
CA GLY A 298 22.74 2.11 -11.54
C GLY A 298 24.14 1.81 -12.12
N GLY A 299 24.30 0.61 -12.67
CA GLY A 299 25.58 0.12 -13.20
C GLY A 299 26.56 -0.44 -12.15
N SER A 300 26.20 -0.41 -10.86
CA SER A 300 26.96 -1.14 -9.84
C SER A 300 26.84 -2.64 -10.05
N ILE A 301 27.95 -3.33 -10.25
CA ILE A 301 27.95 -4.79 -10.45
C ILE A 301 27.18 -5.52 -9.35
N VAL A 302 27.34 -5.10 -8.10
CA VAL A 302 26.64 -5.73 -6.96
C VAL A 302 25.14 -5.53 -7.05
N ILE A 303 24.68 -4.32 -7.35
CA ILE A 303 23.26 -3.99 -7.43
C ILE A 303 22.62 -4.70 -8.63
N GLU A 304 23.26 -4.68 -9.81
CA GLU A 304 22.71 -5.34 -10.99
C GLU A 304 22.64 -6.86 -10.83
N THR A 305 23.72 -7.50 -10.36
CA THR A 305 23.72 -8.96 -10.12
C THR A 305 22.68 -9.37 -9.07
N MET A 306 22.53 -8.58 -7.98
CA MET A 306 21.53 -8.87 -6.95
C MET A 306 20.10 -8.64 -7.48
N THR A 307 19.90 -7.64 -8.32
CA THR A 307 18.62 -7.38 -9.00
C THR A 307 18.24 -8.56 -9.89
N ASP A 308 19.16 -9.04 -10.72
CA ASP A 308 18.94 -10.18 -11.62
C ASP A 308 18.60 -11.45 -10.83
N SER A 309 19.32 -11.75 -9.74
CA SER A 309 19.02 -12.89 -8.88
C SER A 309 17.62 -12.78 -8.26
N LEU A 310 17.24 -11.60 -7.75
CA LEU A 310 15.90 -11.39 -7.20
C LEU A 310 14.80 -11.53 -8.25
N ILE A 311 15.06 -11.13 -9.49
CA ILE A 311 14.14 -11.32 -10.63
C ILE A 311 13.95 -12.82 -10.90
N GLU A 312 15.04 -13.56 -11.03
CA GLU A 312 15.00 -15.01 -11.32
C GLU A 312 14.27 -15.78 -10.22
N ASP A 313 14.66 -15.58 -8.95
CA ASP A 313 14.07 -16.25 -7.82
C ASP A 313 12.59 -15.92 -7.64
N SER A 314 12.22 -14.65 -7.81
CA SER A 314 10.81 -14.21 -7.71
C SER A 314 9.98 -14.75 -8.87
N ARG A 315 10.51 -14.80 -10.09
CA ARG A 315 9.83 -15.39 -11.26
C ARG A 315 9.58 -16.88 -11.06
N ASN A 316 10.55 -17.62 -10.53
CA ASN A 316 10.39 -19.03 -10.21
C ASN A 316 9.26 -19.24 -9.20
N MET A 317 9.19 -18.44 -8.16
CA MET A 317 8.11 -18.49 -7.17
C MET A 317 6.75 -18.09 -7.74
N ILE A 318 6.68 -17.06 -8.61
CA ILE A 318 5.45 -16.68 -9.33
C ILE A 318 4.95 -17.86 -10.19
N ASN A 319 5.84 -18.53 -10.91
CA ASN A 319 5.49 -19.70 -11.71
C ASN A 319 4.99 -20.86 -10.84
N GLU A 320 5.54 -21.05 -9.63
CA GLU A 320 5.04 -22.02 -8.67
C GLU A 320 3.62 -21.68 -8.22
N ILE A 321 3.35 -20.42 -7.84
CA ILE A 321 2.02 -19.94 -7.46
C ILE A 321 1.02 -20.16 -8.62
N GLU A 322 1.39 -19.82 -9.85
CA GLU A 322 0.55 -20.05 -11.03
C GLU A 322 0.27 -21.56 -11.26
N SER A 323 1.26 -22.42 -11.05
CA SER A 323 1.10 -23.87 -11.18
C SER A 323 0.13 -24.49 -10.16
N LEU A 324 -0.03 -23.83 -9.01
CA LEU A 324 -0.98 -24.20 -7.95
C LEU A 324 -2.39 -23.64 -8.19
N GLY A 325 -2.61 -22.92 -9.30
CA GLY A 325 -3.91 -22.32 -9.67
C GLY A 325 -4.00 -20.82 -9.43
N GLY A 326 -2.85 -20.17 -9.17
CA GLY A 326 -2.75 -18.72 -8.96
C GLY A 326 -3.04 -18.27 -7.53
N ALA A 327 -2.90 -16.97 -7.30
CA ALA A 327 -2.97 -16.38 -5.96
C ALA A 327 -4.26 -16.73 -5.19
N MET A 328 -5.40 -16.79 -5.87
CA MET A 328 -6.69 -17.08 -5.24
C MET A 328 -6.79 -18.52 -4.73
N GLU A 329 -6.26 -19.49 -5.49
CA GLU A 329 -6.30 -20.90 -5.05
C GLU A 329 -5.31 -21.15 -3.90
N CYS A 330 -4.17 -20.45 -3.89
CA CYS A 330 -3.22 -20.53 -2.78
C CYS A 330 -3.77 -19.94 -1.46
N VAL A 331 -4.77 -19.05 -1.54
CA VAL A 331 -5.42 -18.43 -0.37
C VAL A 331 -6.55 -19.30 0.19
N LYS A 332 -7.18 -20.14 -0.62
CA LYS A 332 -8.23 -21.08 -0.20
C LYS A 332 -7.69 -22.24 0.59
#